data_320a0b6e49adbd0cb2b21603cb5ff2f0
#
_entry.id   320a0b6e49adbd0cb2b21603cb5ff2f0
#
_cell.length_a   1.000
_cell.length_b   1.000
_cell.length_c   1.000
_cell.angle_alpha   90.00
_cell.angle_beta   90.00
_cell.angle_gamma   90.00
#
_symmetry.space_group_name_H-M   'P 1'
#
loop_
_entity.id
_entity.type
_entity.pdbx_description
1 polymer ?
#
loop_
_entity_poly.entity_id
_entity_poly.type
_entity_poly.pdbx_seq_one_letter_code
_entity_poly.pdbx_strand_id
1 'polypeptide(L)'
;KEDTKILDVGCGSGILSIIGLKLGAGHAVLTDIDPHAISASEENFEVNHISKDQFEVYQGNVLDDKEFAASLGSKCYPVVVANILADVISPLIEIVDQFLAEDGVFVISGIIDTKEKEIADKLNAYGFDVIETRRMKDWVSMTAKMR
;
A
#
# COMPACT_ATOMS: atom_id res chain seq x y z
N LYS A 1 -15.93 2.23 -1.08
CA LYS A 1 -16.88 3.07 -0.33
C LYS A 1 -16.35 4.48 -0.18
N GLU A 2 -17.21 5.44 -0.12
CA GLU A 2 -16.84 6.87 -0.05
C GLU A 2 -15.98 7.22 1.16
N ASP A 3 -16.09 6.47 2.24
CA ASP A 3 -15.31 6.68 3.46
C ASP A 3 -14.04 5.84 3.53
N THR A 4 -13.76 5.04 2.53
CA THR A 4 -12.57 4.20 2.49
C THR A 4 -11.34 5.02 2.15
N LYS A 5 -10.35 5.00 3.05
CA LYS A 5 -9.04 5.61 2.83
C LYS A 5 -8.05 4.52 2.44
N ILE A 6 -7.23 4.82 1.46
CA ILE A 6 -6.16 3.92 0.99
C ILE A 6 -4.81 4.54 1.34
N LEU A 7 -3.91 3.75 1.90
CA LEU A 7 -2.50 4.13 2.01
C LEU A 7 -1.71 3.32 0.99
N ASP A 8 -1.01 3.98 0.10
CA ASP A 8 -0.23 3.37 -0.97
C ASP A 8 1.26 3.59 -0.70
N VAL A 9 1.94 2.56 -0.22
CA VAL A 9 3.36 2.65 0.14
C VAL A 9 4.21 2.23 -1.06
N GLY A 10 5.10 3.13 -1.50
CA GLY A 10 5.88 2.91 -2.71
C GLY A 10 4.99 3.06 -3.94
N CYS A 11 4.32 4.18 -4.05
CA CYS A 11 3.23 4.37 -5.02
C CYS A 11 3.64 4.37 -6.49
N GLY A 12 4.89 4.70 -6.80
CA GLY A 12 5.33 4.80 -8.18
C GLY A 12 4.48 5.78 -8.99
N SER A 13 3.79 5.28 -10.00
CA SER A 13 2.91 6.09 -10.85
C SER A 13 1.54 6.38 -10.23
N GLY A 14 1.23 5.78 -9.09
CA GLY A 14 -0.06 5.96 -8.41
C GLY A 14 -1.20 5.12 -8.96
N ILE A 15 -0.89 4.14 -9.82
CA ILE A 15 -1.93 3.37 -10.53
C ILE A 15 -2.87 2.61 -9.60
N LEU A 16 -2.37 2.03 -8.51
CA LEU A 16 -3.22 1.29 -7.58
C LEU A 16 -4.23 2.20 -6.88
N SER A 17 -3.78 3.39 -6.48
CA SER A 17 -4.66 4.38 -5.85
C SER A 17 -5.69 4.92 -6.84
N ILE A 18 -5.28 5.15 -8.09
CA ILE A 18 -6.21 5.60 -9.14
C ILE A 18 -7.32 4.57 -9.31
N ILE A 19 -6.95 3.30 -9.42
CA ILE A 19 -7.94 2.22 -9.55
C ILE A 19 -8.87 2.19 -8.34
N GLY A 20 -8.31 2.29 -7.13
CA GLY A 20 -9.10 2.30 -5.90
C GLY A 20 -10.11 3.44 -5.85
N LEU A 21 -9.67 4.65 -6.22
CA LEU A 21 -10.55 5.82 -6.24
C LEU A 21 -11.64 5.69 -7.31
N LYS A 22 -11.30 5.15 -8.49
CA LYS A 22 -12.28 4.90 -9.55
C LYS A 22 -13.31 3.84 -9.15
N LEU A 23 -12.94 2.92 -8.25
CA LEU A 23 -13.84 1.90 -7.74
C LEU A 23 -14.66 2.36 -6.52
N GLY A 24 -14.52 3.61 -6.12
CA GLY A 24 -15.36 4.20 -5.08
C GLY A 24 -14.70 4.53 -3.75
N ALA A 25 -13.39 4.37 -3.61
CA ALA A 25 -12.69 4.83 -2.40
C ALA A 25 -12.80 6.35 -2.30
N GLY A 26 -12.87 6.88 -1.09
CA GLY A 26 -13.05 8.32 -0.90
C GLY A 26 -11.77 9.12 -0.92
N HIS A 27 -10.65 8.54 -0.49
CA HIS A 27 -9.39 9.26 -0.36
C HIS A 27 -8.20 8.31 -0.43
N ALA A 28 -7.09 8.79 -0.98
CA ALA A 28 -5.83 8.03 -1.04
C ALA A 28 -4.68 8.87 -0.53
N VAL A 29 -3.81 8.27 0.29
CA VAL A 29 -2.55 8.85 0.72
C VAL A 29 -1.44 8.00 0.12
N LEU A 30 -0.57 8.63 -0.65
CA LEU A 30 0.49 7.93 -1.37
C LEU A 30 1.86 8.38 -0.86
N THR A 31 2.78 7.44 -0.72
CA THR A 31 4.15 7.74 -0.33
C THR A 31 5.13 7.07 -1.26
N ASP A 32 6.28 7.71 -1.48
CA ASP A 32 7.40 7.12 -2.20
C ASP A 32 8.68 7.82 -1.79
N ILE A 33 9.80 7.11 -1.83
CA ILE A 33 11.11 7.70 -1.55
C ILE A 33 11.64 8.50 -2.74
N ASP A 34 11.16 8.22 -3.95
CA ASP A 34 11.62 8.81 -5.18
C ASP A 34 10.79 10.05 -5.53
N PRO A 35 11.40 11.25 -5.65
CA PRO A 35 10.65 12.44 -6.03
C PRO A 35 10.02 12.34 -7.42
N HIS A 36 10.59 11.52 -8.32
CA HIS A 36 9.99 11.30 -9.64
C HIS A 36 8.65 10.57 -9.54
N ALA A 37 8.49 9.69 -8.55
CA ALA A 37 7.23 9.02 -8.30
C ALA A 37 6.14 10.00 -7.86
N ILE A 38 6.51 11.01 -7.08
CA ILE A 38 5.57 12.04 -6.62
C ILE A 38 5.00 12.80 -7.82
N SER A 39 5.89 13.28 -8.70
CA SER A 39 5.48 14.00 -9.91
C SER A 39 4.65 13.10 -10.85
N ALA A 40 5.07 11.86 -11.04
CA ALA A 40 4.36 10.91 -11.90
C ALA A 40 2.96 10.62 -11.38
N SER A 41 2.81 10.43 -10.07
CA SER A 41 1.50 10.19 -9.45
C SER A 41 0.59 11.39 -9.65
N GLU A 42 1.08 12.59 -9.38
CA GLU A 42 0.29 13.82 -9.52
C GLU A 42 -0.19 14.01 -10.96
N GLU A 43 0.70 13.80 -11.94
CA GLU A 43 0.37 13.86 -13.36
C GLU A 43 -0.72 12.86 -13.73
N ASN A 44 -0.57 11.62 -13.26
CA ASN A 44 -1.53 10.55 -13.56
C ASN A 44 -2.91 10.81 -12.94
N PHE A 45 -2.95 11.39 -11.74
CA PHE A 45 -4.22 11.78 -11.13
C PHE A 45 -4.91 12.85 -11.97
N GLU A 46 -4.16 13.85 -12.44
CA GLU A 46 -4.69 14.91 -13.27
C GLU A 46 -5.25 14.36 -14.59
N VAL A 47 -4.48 13.51 -15.28
CA VAL A 47 -4.89 12.88 -16.55
C VAL A 47 -6.15 12.03 -16.37
N ASN A 48 -6.32 11.43 -15.22
CA ASN A 48 -7.50 10.59 -14.92
C ASN A 48 -8.64 11.37 -14.27
N HIS A 49 -8.55 12.69 -14.23
CA HIS A 49 -9.60 13.58 -13.71
C HIS A 49 -9.95 13.33 -12.25
N ILE A 50 -8.93 13.00 -11.43
CA ILE A 50 -9.11 12.83 -10.00
C ILE A 50 -8.87 14.17 -9.30
N SER A 51 -9.81 14.60 -8.49
CA SER A 51 -9.75 15.87 -7.78
C SER A 51 -8.64 15.89 -6.74
N LYS A 52 -7.99 17.04 -6.59
CA LYS A 52 -6.89 17.22 -5.63
C LYS A 52 -7.30 17.00 -4.17
N ASP A 53 -8.58 17.10 -3.86
CA ASP A 53 -9.07 16.85 -2.51
C ASP A 53 -9.29 15.35 -2.22
N GLN A 54 -9.12 14.49 -3.24
CA GLN A 54 -9.25 13.04 -3.09
C GLN A 54 -7.93 12.33 -2.82
N PHE A 55 -6.80 13.03 -2.91
CA PHE A 55 -5.50 12.39 -2.70
C PHE A 55 -4.46 13.33 -2.09
N GLU A 56 -3.46 12.73 -1.45
CA GLU A 56 -2.26 13.40 -0.95
C GLU A 56 -1.06 12.55 -1.33
N VAL A 57 0.01 13.16 -1.82
CA VAL A 57 1.24 12.45 -2.21
C VAL A 57 2.40 13.04 -1.45
N TYR A 58 3.15 12.20 -0.75
CA TYR A 58 4.28 12.64 0.06
C TYR A 58 5.55 11.89 -0.32
N GLN A 59 6.67 12.61 -0.35
CA GLN A 59 7.98 12.00 -0.47
C GLN A 59 8.48 11.63 0.92
N GLY A 60 8.83 10.38 1.13
CA GLY A 60 9.37 9.93 2.41
C GLY A 60 9.49 8.41 2.48
N ASN A 61 10.20 7.94 3.49
CA ASN A 61 10.42 6.52 3.73
C ASN A 61 9.83 6.12 5.09
N VAL A 62 8.71 5.40 5.07
CA VAL A 62 8.02 4.97 6.29
C VAL A 62 8.84 3.97 7.11
N LEU A 63 9.84 3.33 6.50
CA LEU A 63 10.68 2.35 7.18
C LEU A 63 11.79 3.01 7.99
N ASP A 64 12.35 4.12 7.50
CA ASP A 64 13.49 4.80 8.12
C ASP A 64 13.10 6.00 8.97
N ASP A 65 11.95 6.61 8.67
CA ASP A 65 11.54 7.86 9.32
C ASP A 65 10.26 7.64 10.12
N LYS A 66 10.41 7.41 11.40
CA LYS A 66 9.28 7.15 12.30
C LYS A 66 8.34 8.34 12.44
N GLU A 67 8.88 9.55 12.38
CA GLU A 67 8.06 10.76 12.47
C GLU A 67 7.21 10.92 11.22
N PHE A 68 7.79 10.65 10.06
CA PHE A 68 7.06 10.67 8.80
C PHE A 68 5.96 9.62 8.81
N ALA A 69 6.27 8.38 9.21
CA ALA A 69 5.27 7.31 9.31
C ALA A 69 4.12 7.71 10.24
N ALA A 70 4.45 8.24 11.41
CA ALA A 70 3.42 8.67 12.37
C ALA A 70 2.55 9.80 11.81
N SER A 71 3.12 10.69 10.99
CA SER A 71 2.38 11.81 10.40
C SER A 71 1.29 11.38 9.44
N LEU A 72 1.38 10.17 8.89
CA LEU A 72 0.39 9.66 7.93
C LEU A 72 -0.93 9.25 8.60
N GLY A 73 -0.91 9.05 9.91
CA GLY A 73 -2.10 8.66 10.66
C GLY A 73 -1.93 7.30 11.33
N SER A 74 -2.64 7.08 12.41
CA SER A 74 -2.56 5.87 13.21
C SER A 74 -3.85 5.08 13.11
N LYS A 75 -3.74 3.81 12.67
CA LYS A 75 -4.86 2.85 12.63
C LYS A 75 -6.12 3.39 11.94
N CYS A 76 -5.91 4.15 10.87
CA CYS A 76 -7.00 4.83 10.17
C CYS A 76 -7.22 4.37 8.73
N TYR A 77 -6.41 3.42 8.23
CA TYR A 77 -6.52 2.98 6.85
C TYR A 77 -7.21 1.62 6.75
N PRO A 78 -8.41 1.55 6.20
CA PRO A 78 -9.05 0.26 5.92
C PRO A 78 -8.29 -0.57 4.89
N VAL A 79 -7.52 0.09 4.01
CA VAL A 79 -6.73 -0.58 2.98
C VAL A 79 -5.33 0.03 2.93
N VAL A 80 -4.32 -0.82 3.05
CA VAL A 80 -2.92 -0.43 2.79
C VAL A 80 -2.44 -1.30 1.63
N VAL A 81 -1.93 -0.67 0.59
CA VAL A 81 -1.41 -1.38 -0.59
C VAL A 81 0.08 -1.12 -0.76
N ALA A 82 0.80 -2.10 -1.25
CA ALA A 82 2.22 -1.99 -1.56
C ALA A 82 2.53 -2.83 -2.78
N ASN A 83 3.01 -2.18 -3.84
CA ASN A 83 3.45 -2.84 -5.06
C ASN A 83 4.94 -2.56 -5.21
N ILE A 84 5.75 -3.24 -4.42
CA ILE A 84 7.18 -3.03 -4.29
C ILE A 84 7.91 -4.37 -4.19
N LEU A 85 9.23 -4.34 -4.26
CA LEU A 85 10.04 -5.56 -4.19
C LEU A 85 9.89 -6.26 -2.84
N ALA A 86 10.02 -7.58 -2.85
CA ALA A 86 9.91 -8.40 -1.64
C ALA A 86 10.86 -7.95 -0.52
N ASP A 87 12.05 -7.49 -0.88
CA ASP A 87 13.04 -7.01 0.09
C ASP A 87 12.57 -5.77 0.84
N VAL A 88 11.70 -4.98 0.24
CA VAL A 88 11.11 -3.79 0.87
C VAL A 88 9.81 -4.15 1.59
N ILE A 89 9.05 -5.08 1.04
CA ILE A 89 7.81 -5.58 1.67
C ILE A 89 8.13 -6.23 3.02
N SER A 90 9.19 -7.03 3.09
CA SER A 90 9.55 -7.75 4.30
C SER A 90 9.65 -6.85 5.54
N PRO A 91 10.45 -5.77 5.53
CA PRO A 91 10.45 -4.86 6.70
C PRO A 91 9.14 -4.09 6.87
N LEU A 92 8.39 -3.84 5.80
CA LEU A 92 7.11 -3.15 5.91
C LEU A 92 6.08 -3.99 6.69
N ILE A 93 6.11 -5.31 6.54
CA ILE A 93 5.22 -6.21 7.31
C ILE A 93 5.37 -5.98 8.80
N GLU A 94 6.56 -5.66 9.27
CA GLU A 94 6.85 -5.47 10.69
C GLU A 94 6.18 -4.23 11.28
N ILE A 95 5.84 -3.25 10.46
CA ILE A 95 5.32 -1.96 10.94
C ILE A 95 3.94 -1.60 10.41
N VAL A 96 3.42 -2.36 9.44
CA VAL A 96 2.20 -1.96 8.71
C VAL A 96 0.97 -1.91 9.59
N ASP A 97 0.94 -2.66 10.68
CA ASP A 97 -0.20 -2.67 11.60
C ASP A 97 -0.47 -1.30 12.22
N GLN A 98 0.56 -0.44 12.31
CA GLN A 98 0.37 0.91 12.84
C GLN A 98 -0.56 1.76 11.97
N PHE A 99 -0.70 1.42 10.69
CA PHE A 99 -1.54 2.15 9.75
C PHE A 99 -2.93 1.54 9.60
N LEU A 100 -3.06 0.24 9.79
CA LEU A 100 -4.31 -0.47 9.52
C LEU A 100 -5.41 -0.18 10.53
N ALA A 101 -6.57 0.19 10.01
CA ALA A 101 -7.78 0.30 10.82
C ALA A 101 -8.22 -1.10 11.27
N GLU A 102 -9.10 -1.15 12.25
CA GLU A 102 -9.73 -2.41 12.66
C GLU A 102 -10.39 -3.05 11.43
N ASP A 103 -10.16 -4.35 11.25
CA ASP A 103 -10.61 -5.10 10.07
C ASP A 103 -10.02 -4.62 8.75
N GLY A 104 -8.96 -3.82 8.80
CA GLY A 104 -8.26 -3.37 7.60
C GLY A 104 -7.52 -4.50 6.90
N VAL A 105 -7.30 -4.34 5.59
CA VAL A 105 -6.57 -5.32 4.78
C VAL A 105 -5.27 -4.72 4.25
N PHE A 106 -4.27 -5.58 4.16
CA PHE A 106 -2.97 -5.25 3.58
C PHE A 106 -2.83 -6.02 2.27
N VAL A 107 -2.73 -5.28 1.17
CA VAL A 107 -2.62 -5.86 -0.18
C VAL A 107 -1.20 -5.70 -0.68
N ILE A 108 -0.54 -6.80 -0.94
CA ILE A 108 0.83 -6.83 -1.44
C ILE A 108 0.82 -7.31 -2.88
N SER A 109 1.55 -6.63 -3.75
CA SER A 109 1.62 -6.98 -5.16
C SER A 109 3.08 -6.84 -5.65
N GLY A 110 3.39 -7.44 -6.80
CA GLY A 110 4.73 -7.34 -7.36
C GLY A 110 5.75 -8.27 -6.72
N ILE A 111 5.29 -9.34 -6.08
CA ILE A 111 6.18 -10.34 -5.48
C ILE A 111 6.52 -11.38 -6.54
N ILE A 112 7.81 -11.64 -6.75
CA ILE A 112 8.23 -12.73 -7.61
C ILE A 112 7.91 -14.07 -6.92
N ASP A 113 7.49 -15.08 -7.70
CA ASP A 113 6.97 -16.34 -7.16
C ASP A 113 7.95 -17.06 -6.23
N THR A 114 9.26 -16.92 -6.45
CA THR A 114 10.28 -17.53 -5.61
C THR A 114 10.30 -16.97 -4.19
N LYS A 115 9.67 -15.81 -3.96
CA LYS A 115 9.59 -15.15 -2.65
C LYS A 115 8.22 -15.35 -1.97
N GLU A 116 7.29 -16.02 -2.63
CA GLU A 116 5.93 -16.19 -2.11
C GLU A 116 5.92 -16.80 -0.70
N LYS A 117 6.64 -17.91 -0.51
CA LYS A 117 6.67 -18.61 0.78
C LYS A 117 7.28 -17.75 1.88
N GLU A 118 8.38 -17.07 1.59
CA GLU A 118 9.07 -16.20 2.56
C GLU A 118 8.14 -15.09 3.05
N ILE A 119 7.43 -14.44 2.14
CA ILE A 119 6.50 -13.36 2.48
C ILE A 119 5.28 -13.90 3.25
N ALA A 120 4.71 -15.01 2.80
CA ALA A 120 3.57 -15.63 3.48
C ALA A 120 3.93 -16.05 4.91
N ASP A 121 5.11 -16.64 5.10
CA ASP A 121 5.59 -17.06 6.41
C ASP A 121 5.79 -15.86 7.34
N LYS A 122 6.34 -14.76 6.80
CA LYS A 122 6.55 -13.55 7.59
C LYS A 122 5.22 -12.89 7.97
N LEU A 123 4.27 -12.82 7.06
CA LEU A 123 2.92 -12.32 7.35
C LEU A 123 2.32 -13.11 8.52
N ASN A 124 2.38 -14.42 8.44
CA ASN A 124 1.87 -15.28 9.50
C ASN A 124 2.57 -15.04 10.84
N ALA A 125 3.90 -14.89 10.82
CA ALA A 125 4.69 -14.64 12.03
C ALA A 125 4.33 -13.29 12.69
N TYR A 126 3.89 -12.31 11.91
CA TYR A 126 3.52 -10.99 12.42
C TYR A 126 2.01 -10.82 12.65
N GLY A 127 1.28 -11.92 12.70
CA GLY A 127 -0.12 -11.91 13.10
C GLY A 127 -1.13 -11.72 11.97
N PHE A 128 -0.72 -11.89 10.73
CA PHE A 128 -1.62 -11.79 9.58
C PHE A 128 -2.06 -13.15 9.09
N ASP A 129 -3.31 -13.24 8.64
CA ASP A 129 -3.79 -14.34 7.83
C ASP A 129 -3.83 -13.91 6.37
N VAL A 130 -3.24 -14.71 5.49
CA VAL A 130 -3.36 -14.47 4.05
C VAL A 130 -4.71 -15.02 3.60
N ILE A 131 -5.62 -14.14 3.24
CA ILE A 131 -6.99 -14.51 2.91
C ILE A 131 -7.19 -14.75 1.42
N GLU A 132 -6.27 -14.25 0.58
CA GLU A 132 -6.31 -14.48 -0.85
C GLU A 132 -4.90 -14.40 -1.41
N THR A 133 -4.59 -15.28 -2.36
CA THR A 133 -3.34 -15.24 -3.11
C THR A 133 -3.69 -15.39 -4.59
N ARG A 134 -3.19 -14.48 -5.43
CA ARG A 134 -3.38 -14.56 -6.87
C ARG A 134 -2.02 -14.66 -7.54
N ARG A 135 -1.96 -15.48 -8.57
CA ARG A 135 -0.73 -15.70 -9.32
C ARG A 135 -0.97 -15.39 -10.79
N MET A 136 -0.02 -14.66 -11.39
CA MET A 136 -0.04 -14.37 -12.81
C MET A 136 1.38 -14.55 -13.33
N LYS A 137 1.62 -15.65 -14.07
CA LYS A 137 2.97 -16.04 -14.53
C LYS A 137 3.90 -16.14 -13.31
N ASP A 138 4.97 -15.33 -13.29
CA ASP A 138 5.97 -15.35 -12.23
C ASP A 138 5.64 -14.39 -11.07
N TRP A 139 4.51 -13.71 -11.11
CA TRP A 139 4.14 -12.68 -10.14
C TRP A 139 3.02 -13.13 -9.23
N VAL A 140 3.11 -12.71 -7.97
CA VAL A 140 2.14 -13.07 -6.93
C VAL A 140 1.64 -11.82 -6.24
N SER A 141 0.36 -11.80 -5.93
CA SER A 141 -0.23 -10.80 -5.03
C SER A 141 -0.93 -11.52 -3.89
N MET A 142 -0.93 -10.90 -2.72
CA MET A 142 -1.56 -11.44 -1.52
C MET A 142 -2.40 -10.37 -0.84
N THR A 143 -3.55 -10.78 -0.32
CA THR A 143 -4.36 -9.94 0.56
C THR A 143 -4.29 -10.58 1.95
N ALA A 144 -3.91 -9.79 2.93
CA ALA A 144 -3.72 -10.26 4.30
C ALA A 144 -4.55 -9.42 5.28
N LYS A 145 -4.95 -10.04 6.36
CA LYS A 145 -5.75 -9.39 7.40
C LYS A 145 -5.20 -9.79 8.77
N MET A 146 -5.16 -8.85 9.72
CA MET A 146 -4.74 -9.15 11.10
C MET A 146 -5.72 -10.12 11.76
N ARG A 147 -5.15 -11.09 12.46
CA ARG A 147 -5.94 -12.03 13.27
C ARG A 147 -6.58 -11.33 14.45
#